data_e583ae24fdbbd9fdcabc3161829cbba9
#
_entry.id   e583ae24fdbbd9fdcabc3161829cbba9
#
_cell.length_a   1.000
_cell.length_b   1.000
_cell.length_c   1.000
_cell.angle_alpha   90.00
_cell.angle_beta   90.00
_cell.angle_gamma   90.00
#
_symmetry.space_group_name_H-M   'P 1'
#
loop_
_entity.id
_entity.type
_entity.pdbx_description
1 polymer ?
#
loop_
_entity_poly.entity_id
_entity_poly.type
_entity_poly.pdbx_seq_one_letter_code
_entity_poly.pdbx_strand_id
1 'polypeptide(L)'
;MLSTFPNRIFLILFGVLLALPPAVMTHAALAASTEATDPIDRILIVVNDEIITASEVETRVRAVRARLTSQKVNLPPDDILRRQVMERMVTERLQQQLARQFGFTVSDERLDRAIRQVAEQNRKSPEDLRRESENEPGGYRAFREELRGQLLVQQLIEREVNNRVNVSEAEVENFLAAQSGRDGGIEYNISHILLGLPESASPEVITRARQKAEGLLAELRKGA
;
A
#
# COMPACT_ATOMS: atom_id res chain seq x y z
N MET A 1 16.61 -10.39 -74.51
CA MET A 1 17.81 -9.88 -75.15
C MET A 1 18.95 -10.11 -74.20
N LEU A 2 19.69 -11.19 -74.40
CA LEU A 2 20.98 -11.30 -75.11
C LEU A 2 21.97 -10.30 -74.53
N SER A 3 23.15 -10.64 -74.05
CA SER A 3 24.15 -11.63 -74.35
C SER A 3 25.35 -11.24 -73.45
N THR A 4 26.30 -11.90 -73.05
CA THR A 4 27.17 -12.94 -73.51
C THR A 4 28.48 -12.83 -72.69
N PHE A 5 29.06 -13.95 -72.30
CA PHE A 5 30.42 -14.17 -71.81
C PHE A 5 31.49 -13.69 -72.85
N PRO A 6 32.82 -13.63 -72.55
CA PRO A 6 33.62 -14.75 -72.21
C PRO A 6 34.86 -14.51 -71.28
N ASN A 7 35.20 -15.48 -70.50
CA ASN A 7 36.43 -16.32 -70.46
C ASN A 7 37.76 -15.70 -70.89
N ARG A 8 38.78 -15.70 -70.04
CA ARG A 8 40.16 -15.96 -70.40
C ARG A 8 41.00 -16.42 -69.21
N ILE A 9 41.35 -17.68 -69.31
CA ILE A 9 42.42 -18.43 -68.66
C ILE A 9 43.76 -17.68 -68.87
N PHE A 10 44.51 -17.48 -67.77
CA PHE A 10 45.98 -17.41 -67.88
C PHE A 10 46.64 -18.14 -66.71
N LEU A 11 47.26 -19.22 -67.07
CA LEU A 11 48.08 -20.16 -66.30
C LEU A 11 49.47 -19.61 -66.22
N ILE A 12 50.04 -19.37 -65.05
CA ILE A 12 51.52 -19.40 -64.89
C ILE A 12 51.86 -20.03 -63.54
N LEU A 13 52.70 -21.01 -63.70
CA LEU A 13 53.32 -21.90 -62.77
C LEU A 13 54.48 -21.22 -62.02
N PHE A 14 54.90 -21.81 -60.89
CA PHE A 14 56.15 -21.75 -60.21
C PHE A 14 56.24 -20.95 -58.90
N GLY A 15 56.58 -21.71 -57.87
CA GLY A 15 57.13 -21.17 -56.63
C GLY A 15 56.79 -21.95 -55.36
N VAL A 16 57.34 -23.17 -55.22
CA VAL A 16 57.36 -23.89 -53.95
C VAL A 16 58.28 -23.13 -52.99
N LEU A 17 57.68 -22.53 -51.97
CA LEU A 17 58.45 -22.09 -50.80
C LEU A 17 57.75 -22.67 -49.55
N LEU A 18 58.50 -23.62 -48.98
CA LEU A 18 58.18 -24.31 -47.75
C LEU A 18 58.28 -23.31 -46.58
N ALA A 19 57.16 -22.72 -46.13
CA ALA A 19 57.08 -21.90 -44.91
C ALA A 19 56.23 -22.62 -43.89
N LEU A 20 56.83 -23.02 -42.75
CA LEU A 20 56.12 -23.56 -41.58
C LEU A 20 55.02 -22.62 -41.12
N PRO A 21 53.86 -23.14 -40.77
CA PRO A 21 52.86 -22.29 -40.13
C PRO A 21 53.28 -21.94 -38.69
N PRO A 22 53.15 -20.67 -38.25
CA PRO A 22 53.28 -20.32 -36.86
C PRO A 22 52.20 -21.01 -36.09
N ALA A 23 52.55 -21.77 -35.06
CA ALA A 23 51.66 -22.36 -34.10
C ALA A 23 50.79 -21.24 -33.49
N VAL A 24 49.55 -21.12 -33.97
CA VAL A 24 48.55 -20.29 -33.33
C VAL A 24 48.23 -20.96 -31.99
N MET A 25 48.87 -20.47 -30.93
CA MET A 25 48.44 -20.74 -29.56
C MET A 25 47.06 -20.13 -29.39
N THR A 26 46.00 -20.93 -29.61
CA THR A 26 44.68 -20.63 -29.13
C THR A 26 44.71 -20.62 -27.62
N HIS A 27 44.82 -19.43 -27.04
CA HIS A 27 44.52 -19.22 -25.65
C HIS A 27 43.00 -19.49 -25.53
N ALA A 28 42.65 -20.70 -25.12
CA ALA A 28 41.34 -20.97 -24.57
C ALA A 28 41.23 -20.05 -23.35
N ALA A 29 40.62 -18.89 -23.54
CA ALA A 29 40.13 -18.09 -22.45
C ALA A 29 39.14 -18.98 -21.68
N LEU A 30 39.60 -19.53 -20.55
CA LEU A 30 38.73 -20.08 -19.55
C LEU A 30 37.85 -18.92 -19.15
N ALA A 31 36.65 -18.83 -19.78
CA ALA A 31 35.57 -18.02 -19.25
C ALA A 31 35.29 -18.62 -17.88
N ALA A 32 35.88 -18.03 -16.85
CA ALA A 32 35.46 -18.23 -15.50
C ALA A 32 33.96 -17.84 -15.51
N SER A 33 33.09 -18.84 -15.54
CA SER A 33 31.72 -18.68 -15.18
C SER A 33 31.75 -18.11 -13.77
N THR A 34 31.61 -16.78 -13.68
CA THR A 34 31.27 -16.12 -12.45
C THR A 34 29.91 -16.74 -12.08
N GLU A 35 29.95 -17.78 -11.24
CA GLU A 35 28.73 -18.17 -10.54
C GLU A 35 28.20 -16.86 -9.96
N ALA A 36 27.07 -16.41 -10.47
CA ALA A 36 26.32 -15.32 -9.87
C ALA A 36 25.98 -15.82 -8.47
N THR A 37 26.85 -15.52 -7.52
CA THR A 37 26.57 -15.69 -6.11
C THR A 37 25.32 -14.86 -5.90
N ASP A 38 24.19 -15.52 -5.67
CA ASP A 38 22.96 -14.83 -5.31
C ASP A 38 23.33 -13.84 -4.20
N PRO A 39 23.13 -12.53 -4.39
CA PRO A 39 23.60 -11.56 -3.42
C PRO A 39 22.90 -11.90 -2.10
N ILE A 40 23.72 -12.22 -1.08
CA ILE A 40 23.22 -12.47 0.27
C ILE A 40 22.32 -11.29 0.64
N ASP A 41 21.06 -11.57 0.93
CA ASP A 41 20.08 -10.54 1.21
C ASP A 41 20.48 -9.76 2.48
N ARG A 42 20.46 -8.44 2.39
CA ARG A 42 20.92 -7.59 3.48
C ARG A 42 19.83 -7.40 4.52
N ILE A 43 20.16 -7.66 5.78
CA ILE A 43 19.29 -7.33 6.91
C ILE A 43 19.16 -5.80 7.02
N LEU A 44 17.95 -5.27 7.00
CA LEU A 44 17.67 -3.86 7.21
C LEU A 44 17.17 -3.56 8.63
N ILE A 45 16.34 -4.43 9.18
CA ILE A 45 15.68 -4.20 10.46
C ILE A 45 15.69 -5.51 11.25
N VAL A 46 15.92 -5.40 12.55
CA VAL A 46 15.75 -6.50 13.52
C VAL A 46 14.56 -6.14 14.40
N VAL A 47 13.59 -7.04 14.46
CA VAL A 47 12.36 -6.88 15.27
C VAL A 47 12.32 -8.04 16.27
N ASN A 48 12.85 -7.81 17.47
CA ASN A 48 13.10 -8.83 18.49
C ASN A 48 14.00 -9.97 17.94
N ASP A 49 13.46 -11.15 17.73
CA ASP A 49 14.13 -12.36 17.22
C ASP A 49 13.92 -12.58 15.70
N GLU A 50 13.19 -11.70 15.02
CA GLU A 50 12.93 -11.79 13.58
C GLU A 50 13.64 -10.65 12.83
N ILE A 51 13.92 -10.89 11.55
CA ILE A 51 14.58 -9.91 10.67
C ILE A 51 13.65 -9.49 9.53
N ILE A 52 13.87 -8.27 9.02
CA ILE A 52 13.29 -7.77 7.77
C ILE A 52 14.46 -7.46 6.85
N THR A 53 14.44 -8.05 5.66
CA THR A 53 15.53 -7.94 4.69
C THR A 53 15.29 -6.84 3.66
N ALA A 54 16.36 -6.49 2.92
CA ALA A 54 16.27 -5.49 1.87
C ALA A 54 15.32 -5.94 0.74
N SER A 55 15.37 -7.21 0.36
CA SER A 55 14.51 -7.76 -0.69
C SER A 55 13.03 -7.76 -0.30
N GLU A 56 12.71 -8.06 0.97
CA GLU A 56 11.34 -7.97 1.50
C GLU A 56 10.81 -6.53 1.41
N VAL A 57 11.60 -5.55 1.85
CA VAL A 57 11.21 -4.13 1.78
C VAL A 57 11.00 -3.69 0.33
N GLU A 58 11.94 -3.99 -0.59
CA GLU A 58 11.81 -3.61 -1.99
C GLU A 58 10.59 -4.25 -2.66
N THR A 59 10.31 -5.50 -2.34
CA THR A 59 9.12 -6.21 -2.84
C THR A 59 7.84 -5.53 -2.35
N ARG A 60 7.78 -5.20 -1.07
CA ARG A 60 6.61 -4.51 -0.48
C ARG A 60 6.45 -3.09 -1.06
N VAL A 61 7.54 -2.34 -1.23
CA VAL A 61 7.52 -1.01 -1.86
C VAL A 61 6.98 -1.07 -3.29
N ARG A 62 7.45 -2.06 -4.10
CA ARG A 62 6.93 -2.25 -5.47
C ARG A 62 5.43 -2.54 -5.48
N ALA A 63 4.95 -3.41 -4.60
CA ALA A 63 3.54 -3.75 -4.50
C ALA A 63 2.67 -2.54 -4.10
N VAL A 64 3.10 -1.77 -3.10
CA VAL A 64 2.40 -0.54 -2.67
C VAL A 64 2.38 0.50 -3.78
N ARG A 65 3.51 0.72 -4.47
CA ARG A 65 3.62 1.64 -5.60
C ARG A 65 2.66 1.25 -6.73
N ALA A 66 2.64 -0.02 -7.13
CA ALA A 66 1.74 -0.52 -8.16
C ALA A 66 0.27 -0.28 -7.79
N ARG A 67 -0.09 -0.54 -6.53
CA ARG A 67 -1.45 -0.32 -6.02
C ARG A 67 -1.84 1.16 -6.06
N LEU A 68 -0.99 2.06 -5.56
CA LEU A 68 -1.27 3.50 -5.57
C LEU A 68 -1.40 4.03 -6.99
N THR A 69 -0.54 3.57 -7.91
CA THR A 69 -0.62 3.93 -9.34
C THR A 69 -1.93 3.46 -9.96
N SER A 70 -2.36 2.23 -9.69
CA SER A 70 -3.63 1.71 -10.22
C SER A 70 -4.85 2.47 -9.69
N GLN A 71 -4.77 2.98 -8.47
CA GLN A 71 -5.81 3.80 -7.84
C GLN A 71 -5.72 5.29 -8.23
N LYS A 72 -4.76 5.68 -9.10
CA LYS A 72 -4.50 7.07 -9.51
C LYS A 72 -4.24 8.02 -8.32
N VAL A 73 -3.66 7.49 -7.24
CA VAL A 73 -3.23 8.26 -6.08
C VAL A 73 -1.83 8.82 -6.34
N ASN A 74 -1.59 10.08 -5.98
CA ASN A 74 -0.27 10.68 -6.09
C ASN A 74 0.73 9.93 -5.21
N LEU A 75 1.85 9.52 -5.81
CA LEU A 75 2.92 8.83 -5.10
C LEU A 75 3.70 9.82 -4.24
N PRO A 76 3.97 9.50 -2.97
CA PRO A 76 4.91 10.26 -2.18
C PRO A 76 6.35 10.09 -2.71
N PRO A 77 7.30 10.95 -2.33
CA PRO A 77 8.72 10.74 -2.62
C PRO A 77 9.18 9.34 -2.18
N ASP A 78 10.12 8.76 -2.94
CA ASP A 78 10.53 7.36 -2.78
C ASP A 78 11.09 7.04 -1.39
N ASP A 79 11.84 7.96 -0.79
CA ASP A 79 12.37 7.84 0.57
C ASP A 79 11.26 7.84 1.64
N ILE A 80 10.22 8.63 1.44
CA ILE A 80 9.05 8.68 2.32
C ILE A 80 8.24 7.39 2.19
N LEU A 81 7.95 6.97 0.96
CA LEU A 81 7.23 5.72 0.70
C LEU A 81 7.95 4.52 1.33
N ARG A 82 9.27 4.42 1.11
CA ARG A 82 10.09 3.35 1.67
C ARG A 82 10.05 3.35 3.20
N ARG A 83 10.18 4.52 3.84
CA ARG A 83 10.12 4.65 5.30
C ARG A 83 8.77 4.19 5.85
N GLN A 84 7.67 4.67 5.25
CA GLN A 84 6.32 4.28 5.66
C GLN A 84 6.08 2.77 5.51
N VAL A 85 6.59 2.17 4.42
CA VAL A 85 6.52 0.71 4.21
C VAL A 85 7.31 -0.02 5.30
N MET A 86 8.52 0.41 5.62
CA MET A 86 9.33 -0.21 6.68
C MET A 86 8.65 -0.13 8.05
N GLU A 87 8.13 1.03 8.42
CA GLU A 87 7.39 1.24 9.68
C GLU A 87 6.16 0.32 9.76
N ARG A 88 5.45 0.20 8.66
CA ARG A 88 4.31 -0.72 8.55
C ARG A 88 4.74 -2.18 8.73
N MET A 89 5.80 -2.61 8.07
CA MET A 89 6.33 -3.97 8.19
C MET A 89 6.77 -4.29 9.62
N VAL A 90 7.41 -3.35 10.31
CA VAL A 90 7.77 -3.50 11.74
C VAL A 90 6.51 -3.70 12.59
N THR A 91 5.50 -2.86 12.40
CA THR A 91 4.23 -2.96 13.14
C THR A 91 3.54 -4.29 12.90
N GLU A 92 3.45 -4.73 11.64
CA GLU A 92 2.85 -6.02 11.28
C GLU A 92 3.62 -7.19 11.92
N ARG A 93 4.97 -7.14 11.94
CA ARG A 93 5.80 -8.16 12.55
C ARG A 93 5.58 -8.24 14.07
N LEU A 94 5.53 -7.09 14.75
CA LEU A 94 5.25 -7.02 16.19
C LEU A 94 3.86 -7.55 16.53
N GLN A 95 2.85 -7.22 15.74
CA GLN A 95 1.48 -7.71 15.93
C GLN A 95 1.41 -9.23 15.74
N GLN A 96 2.11 -9.80 14.76
CA GLN A 96 2.18 -11.24 14.55
C GLN A 96 2.89 -11.95 15.70
N GLN A 97 3.99 -11.38 16.22
CA GLN A 97 4.69 -11.91 17.39
C GLN A 97 3.78 -11.88 18.61
N LEU A 98 3.10 -10.77 18.87
CA LEU A 98 2.15 -10.64 19.96
C LEU A 98 1.01 -11.66 19.85
N ALA A 99 0.45 -11.85 18.66
CA ALA A 99 -0.58 -12.85 18.42
C ALA A 99 -0.08 -14.27 18.77
N ARG A 100 1.14 -14.62 18.37
CA ARG A 100 1.76 -15.91 18.73
C ARG A 100 2.00 -16.04 20.23
N GLN A 101 2.41 -14.98 20.92
CA GLN A 101 2.57 -14.97 22.38
C GLN A 101 1.25 -15.21 23.12
N PHE A 102 0.13 -14.72 22.59
CA PHE A 102 -1.22 -15.03 23.08
C PHE A 102 -1.72 -16.44 22.71
N GLY A 103 -0.89 -17.23 22.03
CA GLY A 103 -1.24 -18.60 21.62
C GLY A 103 -2.16 -18.70 20.41
N PHE A 104 -2.34 -17.61 19.67
CA PHE A 104 -3.12 -17.66 18.41
C PHE A 104 -2.38 -18.45 17.33
N THR A 105 -3.12 -19.29 16.66
CA THR A 105 -2.64 -20.09 15.52
C THR A 105 -3.65 -20.04 14.38
N VAL A 106 -3.19 -20.27 13.18
CA VAL A 106 -4.04 -20.38 11.98
C VAL A 106 -3.85 -21.77 11.41
N SER A 107 -4.89 -22.61 11.49
CA SER A 107 -4.85 -23.94 10.87
C SER A 107 -4.87 -23.83 9.33
N ASP A 108 -4.38 -24.87 8.67
CA ASP A 108 -4.37 -24.89 7.19
C ASP A 108 -5.78 -24.86 6.61
N GLU A 109 -6.77 -25.49 7.25
CA GLU A 109 -8.17 -25.43 6.81
C GLU A 109 -8.74 -24.01 6.88
N ARG A 110 -8.35 -23.23 7.90
CA ARG A 110 -8.75 -21.81 8.01
C ARG A 110 -8.07 -20.98 6.94
N LEU A 111 -6.78 -21.21 6.71
CA LEU A 111 -6.02 -20.56 5.65
C LEU A 111 -6.63 -20.86 4.27
N ASP A 112 -6.94 -22.12 3.98
CA ASP A 112 -7.53 -22.52 2.71
C ASP A 112 -8.93 -21.93 2.49
N ARG A 113 -9.72 -21.78 3.54
CA ARG A 113 -11.00 -21.04 3.46
C ARG A 113 -10.77 -19.58 3.12
N ALA A 114 -9.80 -18.94 3.75
CA ALA A 114 -9.46 -17.54 3.46
C ALA A 114 -8.96 -17.36 2.01
N ILE A 115 -8.15 -18.30 1.50
CA ILE A 115 -7.68 -18.29 0.11
C ILE A 115 -8.87 -18.37 -0.86
N ARG A 116 -9.85 -19.24 -0.61
CA ARG A 116 -11.06 -19.31 -1.42
C ARG A 116 -11.83 -17.99 -1.40
N GLN A 117 -11.99 -17.40 -0.22
CA GLN A 117 -12.66 -16.11 -0.08
C GLN A 117 -11.95 -14.99 -0.84
N VAL A 118 -10.61 -14.93 -0.79
CA VAL A 118 -9.81 -13.97 -1.55
C VAL A 118 -10.00 -14.20 -3.06
N ALA A 119 -10.01 -15.45 -3.52
CA ALA A 119 -10.26 -15.78 -4.91
C ALA A 119 -11.65 -15.29 -5.36
N GLU A 120 -12.69 -15.58 -4.60
CA GLU A 120 -14.08 -15.15 -4.87
C GLU A 120 -14.20 -13.62 -4.93
N GLN A 121 -13.61 -12.89 -3.97
CA GLN A 121 -13.59 -11.42 -3.95
C GLN A 121 -12.92 -10.83 -5.20
N ASN A 122 -11.90 -11.51 -5.73
CA ASN A 122 -11.20 -11.12 -6.95
C ASN A 122 -11.83 -11.72 -8.23
N ARG A 123 -12.96 -12.42 -8.12
CA ARG A 123 -13.65 -13.10 -9.24
C ARG A 123 -12.73 -14.10 -9.97
N LYS A 124 -11.91 -14.82 -9.21
CA LYS A 124 -10.95 -15.82 -9.71
C LYS A 124 -11.25 -17.19 -9.11
N SER A 125 -10.80 -18.25 -9.78
CA SER A 125 -10.74 -19.55 -9.13
C SER A 125 -9.52 -19.62 -8.18
N PRO A 126 -9.52 -20.49 -7.17
CA PRO A 126 -8.36 -20.72 -6.33
C PRO A 126 -7.11 -21.14 -7.13
N GLU A 127 -7.29 -21.88 -8.21
CA GLU A 127 -6.24 -22.33 -9.12
C GLU A 127 -5.64 -21.15 -9.92
N ASP A 128 -6.47 -20.20 -10.36
CA ASP A 128 -6.01 -19.00 -11.05
C ASP A 128 -5.23 -18.09 -10.11
N LEU A 129 -5.74 -17.90 -8.89
CA LEU A 129 -5.06 -17.14 -7.85
C LEU A 129 -3.70 -17.77 -7.51
N ARG A 130 -3.64 -19.10 -7.42
CA ARG A 130 -2.38 -19.82 -7.22
C ARG A 130 -1.39 -19.56 -8.35
N ARG A 131 -1.81 -19.73 -9.61
CA ARG A 131 -0.95 -19.51 -10.79
C ARG A 131 -0.44 -18.08 -10.88
N GLU A 132 -1.27 -17.10 -10.52
CA GLU A 132 -0.88 -15.70 -10.48
C GLU A 132 0.16 -15.46 -9.39
N SER A 133 -0.08 -15.99 -8.19
CA SER A 133 0.85 -15.87 -7.06
C SER A 133 2.20 -16.54 -7.31
N GLU A 134 2.28 -17.59 -8.14
CA GLU A 134 3.57 -18.20 -8.51
C GLU A 134 4.47 -17.26 -9.32
N ASN A 135 3.89 -16.25 -10.01
CA ASN A 135 4.64 -15.25 -10.75
C ASN A 135 5.10 -14.08 -9.87
N GLU A 136 4.62 -14.00 -8.63
CA GLU A 136 5.02 -12.98 -7.67
C GLU A 136 6.32 -13.37 -6.92
N PRO A 137 7.09 -12.38 -6.43
CA PRO A 137 8.28 -12.68 -5.62
C PRO A 137 7.95 -13.55 -4.41
N GLY A 138 8.62 -14.70 -4.30
CA GLY A 138 8.39 -15.70 -3.24
C GLY A 138 7.30 -16.72 -3.54
N GLY A 139 6.57 -16.56 -4.65
CA GLY A 139 5.60 -17.52 -5.14
C GLY A 139 4.38 -17.70 -4.25
N TYR A 140 3.58 -18.73 -4.55
CA TYR A 140 2.36 -19.05 -3.79
C TYR A 140 2.63 -19.34 -2.31
N ARG A 141 3.82 -19.82 -1.96
CA ARG A 141 4.20 -20.04 -0.56
C ARG A 141 4.25 -18.72 0.20
N ALA A 142 4.89 -17.69 -0.34
CA ALA A 142 4.95 -16.37 0.30
C ALA A 142 3.56 -15.75 0.45
N PHE A 143 2.70 -15.89 -0.56
CA PHE A 143 1.31 -15.47 -0.48
C PHE A 143 0.56 -16.17 0.67
N ARG A 144 0.72 -17.48 0.85
CA ARG A 144 0.10 -18.23 1.96
C ARG A 144 0.58 -17.73 3.32
N GLU A 145 1.88 -17.48 3.49
CA GLU A 145 2.45 -16.98 4.75
C GLU A 145 2.00 -15.55 5.06
N GLU A 146 1.94 -14.69 4.06
CA GLU A 146 1.40 -13.34 4.21
C GLU A 146 -0.06 -13.38 4.69
N LEU A 147 -0.90 -14.18 4.05
CA LEU A 147 -2.30 -14.33 4.44
C LEU A 147 -2.44 -14.95 5.84
N ARG A 148 -1.58 -15.92 6.19
CA ARG A 148 -1.54 -16.49 7.56
C ARG A 148 -1.21 -15.43 8.59
N GLY A 149 -0.24 -14.57 8.31
CA GLY A 149 0.12 -13.43 9.16
C GLY A 149 -1.05 -12.45 9.36
N GLN A 150 -1.77 -12.12 8.28
CA GLN A 150 -2.95 -11.25 8.34
C GLN A 150 -4.07 -11.86 9.20
N LEU A 151 -4.32 -13.17 9.06
CA LEU A 151 -5.31 -13.88 9.86
C LEU A 151 -4.94 -13.93 11.36
N LEU A 152 -3.66 -14.02 11.69
CA LEU A 152 -3.17 -13.95 13.06
C LEU A 152 -3.45 -12.58 13.68
N VAL A 153 -3.09 -11.51 12.96
CA VAL A 153 -3.34 -10.13 13.40
C VAL A 153 -4.83 -9.86 13.53
N GLN A 154 -5.65 -10.36 12.61
CA GLN A 154 -7.10 -10.24 12.70
C GLN A 154 -7.66 -10.89 13.98
N GLN A 155 -7.19 -12.08 14.37
CA GLN A 155 -7.60 -12.73 15.62
C GLN A 155 -7.19 -11.91 16.85
N LEU A 156 -5.99 -11.33 16.83
CA LEU A 156 -5.52 -10.47 17.90
C LEU A 156 -6.42 -9.25 18.07
N ILE A 157 -6.72 -8.54 16.96
CA ILE A 157 -7.59 -7.36 16.98
C ILE A 157 -9.00 -7.73 17.46
N GLU A 158 -9.56 -8.82 16.95
CA GLU A 158 -10.89 -9.27 17.36
C GLU A 158 -10.97 -9.50 18.87
N ARG A 159 -10.00 -10.19 19.45
CA ARG A 159 -10.02 -10.49 20.87
C ARG A 159 -9.64 -9.31 21.75
N GLU A 160 -8.58 -8.58 21.39
CA GLU A 160 -8.00 -7.59 22.30
C GLU A 160 -8.59 -6.19 22.12
N VAL A 161 -9.24 -5.94 20.99
CA VAL A 161 -9.87 -4.65 20.69
C VAL A 161 -11.38 -4.78 20.60
N ASN A 162 -11.90 -5.51 19.60
CA ASN A 162 -13.33 -5.52 19.29
C ASN A 162 -14.17 -6.06 20.45
N ASN A 163 -13.71 -7.14 21.12
CA ASN A 163 -14.44 -7.72 22.25
C ASN A 163 -14.38 -6.86 23.52
N ARG A 164 -13.56 -5.82 23.56
CA ARG A 164 -13.49 -4.86 24.68
C ARG A 164 -14.25 -3.57 24.40
N VAL A 165 -14.66 -3.34 23.16
CA VAL A 165 -15.47 -2.18 22.79
C VAL A 165 -16.93 -2.51 23.09
N ASN A 166 -17.47 -1.92 24.15
CA ASN A 166 -18.88 -1.95 24.45
C ASN A 166 -19.50 -0.61 24.00
N VAL A 167 -20.31 -0.64 22.97
CA VAL A 167 -21.09 0.53 22.57
C VAL A 167 -22.42 0.48 23.30
N SER A 168 -22.69 1.48 24.13
CA SER A 168 -23.96 1.59 24.84
C SER A 168 -25.09 2.02 23.90
N GLU A 169 -26.31 1.65 24.24
CA GLU A 169 -27.52 2.04 23.46
C GLU A 169 -27.66 3.56 23.38
N ALA A 170 -27.30 4.28 24.45
CA ALA A 170 -27.26 5.74 24.46
C ALA A 170 -26.23 6.33 23.47
N GLU A 171 -25.07 5.71 23.29
CA GLU A 171 -24.10 6.15 22.29
C GLU A 171 -24.62 5.93 20.86
N VAL A 172 -25.31 4.82 20.61
CA VAL A 172 -25.96 4.54 19.32
C VAL A 172 -27.04 5.57 19.05
N GLU A 173 -27.92 5.85 20.03
CA GLU A 173 -28.99 6.86 19.90
C GLU A 173 -28.41 8.25 19.65
N ASN A 174 -27.36 8.65 20.38
CA ASN A 174 -26.69 9.93 20.17
C ASN A 174 -26.04 10.02 18.78
N PHE A 175 -25.42 8.94 18.31
CA PHE A 175 -24.83 8.88 16.97
C PHE A 175 -25.90 9.00 15.88
N LEU A 176 -27.02 8.26 16.01
CA LEU A 176 -28.14 8.32 15.09
C LEU A 176 -28.81 9.69 15.08
N ALA A 177 -28.98 10.31 16.26
CA ALA A 177 -29.51 11.65 16.36
C ALA A 177 -28.62 12.69 15.69
N ALA A 178 -27.27 12.57 15.87
CA ALA A 178 -26.29 13.44 15.22
C ALA A 178 -26.25 13.23 13.69
N GLN A 179 -26.46 12.01 13.22
CA GLN A 179 -26.51 11.69 11.80
C GLN A 179 -27.85 12.11 11.18
N SER A 180 -28.98 11.89 11.87
CA SER A 180 -30.29 12.35 11.44
C SER A 180 -30.34 13.88 11.32
N GLY A 181 -29.63 14.60 12.20
CA GLY A 181 -29.47 16.04 12.09
C GLY A 181 -28.63 16.48 10.87
N ARG A 182 -27.79 15.60 10.31
CA ARG A 182 -27.02 15.86 9.09
C ARG A 182 -27.76 15.49 7.81
N ASP A 183 -28.51 14.39 7.84
CA ASP A 183 -29.24 13.87 6.67
C ASP A 183 -30.73 14.28 6.67
N GLY A 184 -31.26 14.69 7.83
CA GLY A 184 -32.67 14.98 8.06
C GLY A 184 -33.14 16.39 7.68
N GLY A 185 -32.29 17.19 7.05
CA GLY A 185 -32.74 18.45 6.45
C GLY A 185 -33.35 19.46 7.43
N ILE A 186 -32.99 19.42 8.74
CA ILE A 186 -33.34 20.54 9.64
C ILE A 186 -32.37 21.69 9.30
N GLU A 187 -32.79 22.51 8.38
CA GLU A 187 -32.11 23.75 8.04
C GLU A 187 -32.44 24.78 9.12
N TYR A 188 -31.43 25.15 9.93
CA TYR A 188 -31.56 26.23 10.89
C TYR A 188 -31.31 27.54 10.17
N ASN A 189 -32.35 28.30 9.93
CA ASN A 189 -32.24 29.69 9.48
C ASN A 189 -31.96 30.56 10.69
N ILE A 190 -30.68 30.92 10.91
CA ILE A 190 -30.27 31.75 12.04
C ILE A 190 -30.09 33.17 11.56
N SER A 191 -30.84 34.10 12.15
CA SER A 191 -30.64 35.54 11.97
C SER A 191 -30.21 36.15 13.31
N HIS A 192 -29.38 37.18 13.26
CA HIS A 192 -28.98 37.88 14.48
C HIS A 192 -29.15 39.38 14.31
N ILE A 193 -29.46 40.05 15.44
CA ILE A 193 -29.53 41.50 15.52
C ILE A 193 -28.31 41.98 16.30
N LEU A 194 -27.46 42.78 15.66
CA LEU A 194 -26.27 43.37 16.28
C LEU A 194 -26.53 44.84 16.59
N LEU A 195 -26.39 45.19 17.87
CA LEU A 195 -26.40 46.58 18.31
C LEU A 195 -25.00 46.95 18.78
N GLY A 196 -24.32 47.86 18.07
CA GLY A 196 -22.99 48.35 18.44
C GLY A 196 -23.04 49.18 19.72
N LEU A 197 -22.13 48.90 20.67
CA LEU A 197 -21.95 49.64 21.89
C LEU A 197 -20.49 50.13 21.92
N PRO A 198 -20.21 51.35 22.44
CA PRO A 198 -18.82 51.80 22.71
C PRO A 198 -18.15 50.87 23.74
N GLU A 199 -16.83 50.68 23.68
CA GLU A 199 -16.10 49.84 24.64
C GLU A 199 -16.25 50.29 26.10
N SER A 200 -16.57 51.60 26.36
CA SER A 200 -16.78 52.17 27.65
C SER A 200 -18.25 52.61 27.89
N ALA A 201 -19.21 51.82 27.41
CA ALA A 201 -20.63 52.16 27.58
C ALA A 201 -21.06 52.10 29.02
N SER A 202 -21.79 53.14 29.48
CA SER A 202 -22.36 53.17 30.84
C SER A 202 -23.46 52.13 30.99
N PRO A 203 -23.78 51.67 32.23
CA PRO A 203 -24.86 50.72 32.47
C PRO A 203 -26.22 51.13 31.90
N GLU A 204 -26.51 52.42 31.88
CA GLU A 204 -27.75 52.96 31.29
C GLU A 204 -27.78 52.81 29.76
N VAL A 205 -26.63 52.97 29.10
CA VAL A 205 -26.51 52.78 27.65
C VAL A 205 -26.71 51.30 27.28
N ILE A 206 -26.09 50.42 28.07
CA ILE A 206 -26.26 48.95 27.90
C ILE A 206 -27.73 48.55 28.09
N THR A 207 -28.37 49.06 29.13
CA THR A 207 -29.78 48.74 29.42
C THR A 207 -30.71 49.21 28.28
N ARG A 208 -30.50 50.41 27.75
CA ARG A 208 -31.28 50.93 26.60
C ARG A 208 -31.05 50.13 25.33
N ALA A 209 -29.83 49.71 25.07
CA ALA A 209 -29.54 48.88 23.93
C ALA A 209 -30.19 47.50 24.04
N ARG A 210 -30.20 46.89 25.22
CA ARG A 210 -30.95 45.64 25.49
C ARG A 210 -32.43 45.81 25.26
N GLN A 211 -33.04 46.83 25.81
CA GLN A 211 -34.49 47.11 25.59
C GLN A 211 -34.80 47.28 24.09
N LYS A 212 -33.93 47.99 23.36
CA LYS A 212 -34.09 48.15 21.92
C LYS A 212 -33.98 46.80 21.17
N ALA A 213 -33.02 45.95 21.55
CA ALA A 213 -32.85 44.60 20.95
C ALA A 213 -34.09 43.71 21.19
N GLU A 214 -34.60 43.73 22.44
CA GLU A 214 -35.81 42.99 22.82
C GLU A 214 -37.07 43.50 22.07
N GLY A 215 -37.17 44.80 21.88
CA GLY A 215 -38.25 45.40 21.09
C GLY A 215 -38.21 44.96 19.61
N LEU A 216 -37.03 45.04 18.99
CA LEU A 216 -36.83 44.59 17.58
C LEU A 216 -37.13 43.08 17.44
N LEU A 217 -36.68 42.28 18.41
CA LEU A 217 -36.98 40.85 18.41
C LEU A 217 -38.48 40.55 18.51
N ALA A 218 -39.20 41.35 19.33
CA ALA A 218 -40.64 41.21 19.46
C ALA A 218 -41.40 41.60 18.18
N GLU A 219 -40.92 42.63 17.47
CA GLU A 219 -41.48 43.04 16.16
C GLU A 219 -41.22 41.98 15.09
N LEU A 220 -40.00 41.44 14.99
CA LEU A 220 -39.67 40.37 14.04
C LEU A 220 -40.53 39.10 14.29
N ARG A 221 -40.79 38.75 15.56
CA ARG A 221 -41.65 37.61 15.88
C ARG A 221 -43.12 37.81 15.48
N LYS A 222 -43.57 39.05 15.29
CA LYS A 222 -44.90 39.39 14.78
C LYS A 222 -44.98 39.44 13.26
N GLY A 223 -43.87 39.20 12.58
CA GLY A 223 -43.82 39.16 11.11
C GLY A 223 -43.51 40.51 10.47
N ALA A 224 -42.84 41.41 11.18
CA ALA A 224 -42.38 42.69 10.65
C ALA A 224 -41.13 42.47 9.75
#